data_9edd244b75e38377b9c2ca6231d6cfca
#
_entry.id   9edd244b75e38377b9c2ca6231d6cfca
#
_cell.length_a   1.000
_cell.length_b   1.000
_cell.length_c   1.000
_cell.angle_alpha   90.00
_cell.angle_beta   90.00
_cell.angle_gamma   90.00
#
_symmetry.space_group_name_H-M   'P 1'
#
loop_
_entity.id
_entity.type
_entity.pdbx_description
1 polymer ?
#
loop_
_entity_poly.entity_id
_entity_poly.type
_entity_poly.pdbx_seq_one_letter_code
_entity_poly.pdbx_strand_id
1 'polypeptide(L)'
;IGKLIKIIDQYERAVVLTLGQYSYMLEPGLRLIVPFIQRAIKVDIRITTTDIPQQEVITRDNVPVGINAVVYFKVVKPEDAILKIQNYTYAVSQYAQTALRDVIGSEELDTLLTERQQIAENIKKLVDQETGEWGIDVTAIKIQDIELPQDMKRSMAKQAEAERERRAKIITAQGELTASVNLKKAALNLASGGISVRTLQTIESMNTKAGNTVVFALPSEIMEGFKKLIRKR
;
A
#
# COMPACT_ATOMS: atom_id res chain seq x y z
N ILE A 1 30.38 -28.00 -36.51
CA ILE A 1 30.23 -26.60 -37.02
C ILE A 1 29.25 -25.83 -36.11
N GLY A 2 28.20 -26.45 -35.56
CA GLY A 2 27.18 -25.76 -34.75
C GLY A 2 27.62 -25.24 -33.36
N LYS A 3 28.80 -25.57 -32.87
CA LYS A 3 29.31 -25.09 -31.55
C LYS A 3 30.25 -23.87 -31.66
N LEU A 4 30.68 -23.52 -32.85
CA LEU A 4 31.55 -22.36 -33.09
C LEU A 4 30.79 -21.02 -33.10
N ILE A 5 29.51 -21.05 -33.48
CA ILE A 5 28.66 -19.88 -33.58
C ILE A 5 27.70 -19.86 -32.41
N LYS A 6 27.70 -18.79 -31.62
CA LYS A 6 26.76 -18.59 -30.54
C LYS A 6 25.99 -17.29 -30.76
N ILE A 7 24.65 -17.39 -30.76
CA ILE A 7 23.77 -16.23 -30.82
C ILE A 7 23.46 -15.83 -29.39
N ILE A 8 23.66 -14.56 -29.08
CA ILE A 8 23.38 -13.94 -27.79
C ILE A 8 22.25 -12.96 -28.00
N ASP A 9 21.15 -13.16 -27.27
CA ASP A 9 19.98 -12.30 -27.37
C ASP A 9 20.23 -10.95 -26.74
N GLN A 10 19.42 -9.95 -27.08
CA GLN A 10 19.58 -8.57 -26.61
C GLN A 10 19.48 -8.43 -25.08
N TYR A 11 18.70 -9.31 -24.46
CA TYR A 11 18.51 -9.36 -23.02
C TYR A 11 19.51 -10.26 -22.29
N GLU A 12 20.46 -10.87 -23.01
CA GLU A 12 21.53 -11.71 -22.47
C GLU A 12 22.89 -11.05 -22.63
N ARG A 13 23.80 -11.37 -21.72
CA ARG A 13 25.24 -11.17 -21.87
C ARG A 13 25.93 -12.49 -21.65
N ALA A 14 27.02 -12.73 -22.35
CA ALA A 14 27.77 -13.96 -22.14
C ALA A 14 29.18 -13.67 -21.62
N VAL A 15 29.50 -14.28 -20.50
CA VAL A 15 30.84 -14.24 -19.91
C VAL A 15 31.66 -15.37 -20.51
N VAL A 16 32.79 -15.03 -21.12
CA VAL A 16 33.69 -16.01 -21.76
C VAL A 16 34.87 -16.31 -20.83
N LEU A 17 35.00 -17.59 -20.54
CA LEU A 17 36.16 -18.16 -19.83
C LEU A 17 37.03 -18.88 -20.84
N THR A 18 38.32 -18.49 -20.92
CA THR A 18 39.34 -19.13 -21.76
C THR A 18 40.25 -19.96 -20.86
N LEU A 19 40.27 -21.27 -21.07
CA LEU A 19 41.02 -22.22 -20.22
C LEU A 19 40.70 -22.08 -18.72
N GLY A 20 39.45 -21.67 -18.39
CA GLY A 20 39.00 -21.49 -17.02
C GLY A 20 39.22 -20.07 -16.44
N GLN A 21 39.93 -19.19 -17.13
CA GLN A 21 40.11 -17.80 -16.72
C GLN A 21 39.15 -16.87 -17.45
N TYR A 22 38.65 -15.83 -16.76
CA TYR A 22 37.87 -14.77 -17.38
C TYR A 22 38.67 -14.04 -18.44
N SER A 23 38.11 -13.91 -19.61
CA SER A 23 38.78 -13.29 -20.75
C SER A 23 38.04 -12.01 -21.19
N TYR A 24 36.77 -12.10 -21.51
CA TYR A 24 35.98 -10.97 -21.97
C TYR A 24 34.47 -11.28 -21.89
N MET A 25 33.69 -10.24 -22.03
CA MET A 25 32.21 -10.32 -22.11
C MET A 25 31.77 -10.16 -23.55
N LEU A 26 30.80 -10.97 -23.97
CA LEU A 26 30.17 -10.89 -25.28
C LEU A 26 28.87 -10.09 -25.21
N GLU A 27 28.79 -9.11 -26.07
CA GLU A 27 27.57 -8.36 -26.34
C GLU A 27 26.60 -9.12 -27.25
N PRO A 28 25.34 -8.72 -27.30
CA PRO A 28 24.33 -9.33 -28.15
C PRO A 28 24.74 -9.40 -29.62
N GLY A 29 24.24 -10.41 -30.30
CA GLY A 29 24.49 -10.66 -31.72
C GLY A 29 25.14 -12.01 -31.98
N LEU A 30 25.59 -12.18 -33.20
CA LEU A 30 26.28 -13.39 -33.67
C LEU A 30 27.75 -13.30 -33.28
N ARG A 31 28.22 -14.24 -32.45
CA ARG A 31 29.59 -14.28 -31.94
C ARG A 31 30.24 -15.63 -32.20
N LEU A 32 31.53 -15.58 -32.52
CA LEU A 32 32.34 -16.78 -32.74
C LEU A 32 33.07 -17.14 -31.43
N ILE A 33 33.02 -18.41 -31.04
CA ILE A 33 33.67 -18.95 -29.86
C ILE A 33 34.43 -20.21 -30.25
N VAL A 34 35.60 -20.40 -29.73
CA VAL A 34 36.42 -21.60 -29.91
C VAL A 34 36.01 -22.67 -28.88
N PRO A 35 35.24 -23.71 -29.29
CA PRO A 35 34.47 -24.56 -28.36
C PRO A 35 35.32 -25.41 -27.41
N PHE A 36 36.57 -25.71 -27.73
CA PHE A 36 37.42 -26.54 -26.89
C PHE A 36 38.24 -25.73 -25.84
N ILE A 37 38.45 -24.45 -26.13
CA ILE A 37 39.29 -23.57 -25.30
C ILE A 37 38.45 -22.58 -24.53
N GLN A 38 37.31 -22.18 -25.11
CA GLN A 38 36.44 -21.14 -24.56
C GLN A 38 35.07 -21.72 -24.13
N ARG A 39 34.63 -21.28 -22.93
CA ARG A 39 33.32 -21.56 -22.40
C ARG A 39 32.56 -20.25 -22.21
N ALA A 40 31.39 -20.10 -22.84
CA ALA A 40 30.54 -18.94 -22.66
C ALA A 40 29.34 -19.28 -21.77
N ILE A 41 29.16 -18.53 -20.70
CA ILE A 41 28.06 -18.64 -19.76
C ILE A 41 27.13 -17.45 -20.00
N LYS A 42 25.89 -17.70 -20.36
CA LYS A 42 24.87 -16.68 -20.60
C LYS A 42 24.24 -16.24 -19.28
N VAL A 43 24.03 -14.95 -19.12
CA VAL A 43 23.36 -14.32 -17.99
C VAL A 43 22.27 -13.41 -18.52
N ASP A 44 21.07 -13.55 -18.00
CA ASP A 44 19.95 -12.66 -18.29
C ASP A 44 20.12 -11.35 -17.50
N ILE A 45 19.99 -10.21 -18.17
CA ILE A 45 20.14 -8.87 -17.58
C ILE A 45 18.77 -8.21 -17.27
N ARG A 46 17.66 -8.91 -17.55
CA ARG A 46 16.31 -8.41 -17.23
C ARG A 46 16.09 -8.44 -15.73
N ILE A 47 15.06 -7.71 -15.31
CA ILE A 47 14.59 -7.77 -13.93
C ILE A 47 14.05 -9.17 -13.66
N THR A 48 14.64 -9.84 -12.69
CA THR A 48 14.24 -11.15 -12.20
C THR A 48 13.61 -10.99 -10.83
N THR A 49 12.61 -11.81 -10.55
CA THR A 49 11.95 -11.84 -9.24
C THR A 49 12.36 -13.10 -8.49
N THR A 50 12.59 -12.96 -7.19
CA THR A 50 12.75 -14.11 -6.30
C THR A 50 11.93 -13.90 -5.03
N ASP A 51 11.23 -14.96 -4.62
CA ASP A 51 10.42 -14.93 -3.42
C ASP A 51 11.30 -15.17 -2.18
N ILE A 52 11.03 -14.42 -1.13
CA ILE A 52 11.54 -14.68 0.21
C ILE A 52 10.45 -15.47 0.94
N PRO A 53 10.72 -16.73 1.32
CA PRO A 53 9.73 -17.54 2.05
C PRO A 53 9.39 -16.88 3.38
N GLN A 54 8.22 -17.20 3.89
CA GLN A 54 7.73 -16.68 5.17
C GLN A 54 8.72 -16.92 6.30
N GLN A 55 9.01 -15.84 7.02
CA GLN A 55 9.88 -15.82 8.18
C GLN A 55 9.06 -15.47 9.42
N GLU A 56 9.26 -16.24 10.47
CA GLU A 56 8.76 -15.87 11.80
C GLU A 56 9.81 -14.99 12.50
N VAL A 57 9.42 -13.79 12.85
CA VAL A 57 10.29 -12.80 13.50
C VAL A 57 9.55 -12.20 14.69
N ILE A 58 10.28 -11.89 15.75
CA ILE A 58 9.73 -11.16 16.90
C ILE A 58 10.09 -9.69 16.72
N THR A 59 9.09 -8.83 16.73
CA THR A 59 9.25 -7.37 16.64
C THR A 59 9.84 -6.79 17.93
N ARG A 60 10.24 -5.51 17.89
CA ARG A 60 10.81 -4.82 19.05
C ARG A 60 9.86 -4.78 20.26
N ASP A 61 8.56 -4.73 20.03
CA ASP A 61 7.49 -4.78 21.04
C ASP A 61 7.09 -6.21 21.45
N ASN A 62 7.95 -7.20 21.11
CA ASN A 62 7.84 -8.59 21.50
C ASN A 62 6.61 -9.32 20.92
N VAL A 63 6.19 -8.95 19.72
CA VAL A 63 5.11 -9.62 18.99
C VAL A 63 5.68 -10.54 17.93
N PRO A 64 5.33 -11.84 17.91
CA PRO A 64 5.71 -12.75 16.85
C PRO A 64 4.88 -12.44 15.59
N VAL A 65 5.56 -12.22 14.46
CA VAL A 65 4.95 -11.94 13.15
C VAL A 65 5.53 -12.85 12.08
N GLY A 66 4.67 -13.33 11.18
CA GLY A 66 5.08 -14.04 9.98
C GLY A 66 5.11 -13.08 8.80
N ILE A 67 6.26 -12.98 8.12
CA ILE A 67 6.42 -12.03 7.02
C ILE A 67 7.05 -12.71 5.82
N ASN A 68 6.51 -12.43 4.63
CA ASN A 68 7.07 -12.80 3.34
C ASN A 68 7.28 -11.56 2.47
N ALA A 69 8.20 -11.65 1.53
CA ALA A 69 8.51 -10.58 0.62
C ALA A 69 8.97 -11.09 -0.75
N VAL A 70 9.01 -10.21 -1.73
CA VAL A 70 9.55 -10.47 -3.07
C VAL A 70 10.64 -9.48 -3.36
N VAL A 71 11.76 -9.97 -3.87
CA VAL A 71 12.90 -9.17 -4.34
C VAL A 71 12.87 -9.09 -5.86
N TYR A 72 12.97 -7.87 -6.37
CA TYR A 72 13.16 -7.56 -7.78
C TYR A 72 14.60 -7.09 -7.97
N PHE A 73 15.37 -7.82 -8.75
CA PHE A 73 16.77 -7.50 -9.00
C PHE A 73 17.13 -7.73 -10.47
N LYS A 74 18.21 -7.11 -10.91
CA LYS A 74 18.81 -7.33 -12.23
C LYS A 74 20.32 -7.46 -12.10
N VAL A 75 20.92 -8.17 -13.03
CA VAL A 75 22.38 -8.28 -13.13
C VAL A 75 22.93 -7.12 -13.94
N VAL A 76 23.78 -6.29 -13.34
CA VAL A 76 24.44 -5.14 -13.98
C VAL A 76 25.82 -5.54 -14.48
N LYS A 77 26.57 -6.32 -13.69
CA LYS A 77 27.90 -6.81 -14.03
C LYS A 77 27.91 -8.34 -14.07
N PRO A 78 27.64 -8.95 -15.23
CA PRO A 78 27.55 -10.40 -15.38
C PRO A 78 28.83 -11.15 -14.99
N GLU A 79 30.00 -10.52 -15.20
CA GLU A 79 31.29 -11.06 -14.80
C GLU A 79 31.39 -11.28 -13.29
N ASP A 80 31.04 -10.27 -12.49
CA ASP A 80 31.07 -10.36 -11.04
C ASP A 80 30.05 -11.39 -10.51
N ALA A 81 28.85 -11.40 -11.09
CA ALA A 81 27.79 -12.32 -10.70
C ALA A 81 28.12 -13.80 -10.93
N ILE A 82 28.98 -14.11 -11.92
CA ILE A 82 29.41 -15.49 -12.20
C ILE A 82 30.70 -15.86 -11.46
N LEU A 83 31.62 -14.91 -11.36
CA LEU A 83 32.96 -15.20 -10.80
C LEU A 83 32.97 -15.19 -9.28
N LYS A 84 32.18 -14.30 -8.67
CA LYS A 84 32.16 -14.14 -7.20
C LYS A 84 31.19 -15.06 -6.51
N ILE A 85 30.09 -15.45 -7.18
CA ILE A 85 29.00 -16.22 -6.56
C ILE A 85 28.56 -17.38 -7.46
N GLN A 86 28.38 -18.55 -6.86
CA GLN A 86 27.95 -19.73 -7.55
C GLN A 86 26.50 -19.65 -8.03
N ASN A 87 25.60 -19.17 -7.15
CA ASN A 87 24.17 -18.99 -7.45
C ASN A 87 23.71 -17.65 -6.86
N TYR A 88 23.76 -16.63 -7.68
CA TYR A 88 23.42 -15.27 -7.27
C TYR A 88 21.94 -15.13 -6.89
N THR A 89 21.01 -15.83 -7.54
CA THR A 89 19.58 -15.78 -7.20
C THR A 89 19.34 -16.29 -5.77
N TYR A 90 19.96 -17.43 -5.44
CA TYR A 90 19.86 -17.99 -4.10
C TYR A 90 20.54 -17.09 -3.05
N ALA A 91 21.70 -16.56 -3.36
CA ALA A 91 22.44 -15.69 -2.45
C ALA A 91 21.68 -14.40 -2.15
N VAL A 92 21.08 -13.76 -3.17
CA VAL A 92 20.22 -12.58 -3.00
C VAL A 92 19.03 -12.92 -2.10
N SER A 93 18.36 -14.05 -2.34
CA SER A 93 17.23 -14.49 -1.51
C SER A 93 17.62 -14.69 -0.05
N GLN A 94 18.75 -15.36 0.22
CA GLN A 94 19.24 -15.61 1.58
C GLN A 94 19.65 -14.33 2.30
N TYR A 95 20.35 -13.45 1.59
CA TYR A 95 20.74 -12.17 2.19
C TYR A 95 19.52 -11.27 2.47
N ALA A 96 18.60 -11.20 1.52
CA ALA A 96 17.36 -10.47 1.71
C ALA A 96 16.50 -11.02 2.86
N GLN A 97 16.49 -12.35 3.06
CA GLN A 97 15.84 -13.00 4.19
C GLN A 97 16.45 -12.59 5.53
N THR A 98 17.77 -12.48 5.60
CA THR A 98 18.49 -12.03 6.80
C THR A 98 18.21 -10.56 7.07
N ALA A 99 18.35 -9.70 6.06
CA ALA A 99 18.07 -8.27 6.17
C ALA A 99 16.62 -7.99 6.57
N LEU A 100 15.67 -8.76 6.03
CA LEU A 100 14.25 -8.68 6.41
C LEU A 100 14.06 -8.99 7.90
N ARG A 101 14.71 -10.05 8.41
CA ARG A 101 14.63 -10.41 9.83
C ARG A 101 15.22 -9.33 10.73
N ASP A 102 16.36 -8.77 10.37
CA ASP A 102 17.06 -7.76 11.16
C ASP A 102 16.28 -6.45 11.24
N VAL A 103 15.77 -5.97 10.10
CA VAL A 103 14.99 -4.73 10.04
C VAL A 103 13.68 -4.90 10.82
N ILE A 104 12.96 -6.00 10.61
CA ILE A 104 11.67 -6.23 11.28
C ILE A 104 11.84 -6.44 12.77
N GLY A 105 12.90 -7.14 13.20
CA GLY A 105 13.21 -7.30 14.62
C GLY A 105 13.55 -5.99 15.33
N SER A 106 13.95 -4.96 14.61
CA SER A 106 14.24 -3.63 15.16
C SER A 106 13.04 -2.67 15.18
N GLU A 107 11.97 -2.99 14.46
CA GLU A 107 10.79 -2.12 14.32
C GLU A 107 9.63 -2.58 15.22
N GLU A 108 8.72 -1.65 15.53
CA GLU A 108 7.47 -1.94 16.25
C GLU A 108 6.38 -2.41 15.29
N LEU A 109 5.44 -3.21 15.78
CA LEU A 109 4.34 -3.72 14.98
C LEU A 109 3.51 -2.63 14.30
N ASP A 110 3.24 -1.53 15.01
CA ASP A 110 2.44 -0.42 14.46
C ASP A 110 3.14 0.23 13.26
N THR A 111 4.46 0.42 13.35
CA THR A 111 5.30 0.91 12.25
C THR A 111 5.30 -0.07 11.07
N LEU A 112 5.38 -1.38 11.33
CA LEU A 112 5.31 -2.41 10.29
C LEU A 112 3.99 -2.39 9.51
N LEU A 113 2.89 -2.05 10.17
CA LEU A 113 1.57 -2.00 9.55
C LEU A 113 1.32 -0.69 8.79
N THR A 114 1.86 0.42 9.29
CA THR A 114 1.61 1.78 8.77
C THR A 114 2.65 2.23 7.75
N GLU A 115 3.94 1.87 7.92
CA GLU A 115 5.05 2.38 7.12
C GLU A 115 5.76 1.30 6.29
N ARG A 116 5.00 0.34 5.75
CA ARG A 116 5.53 -0.81 4.98
C ARG A 116 6.50 -0.40 3.87
N GLN A 117 6.23 0.72 3.19
CA GLN A 117 7.05 1.18 2.08
C GLN A 117 8.43 1.63 2.55
N GLN A 118 8.49 2.36 3.65
CA GLN A 118 9.76 2.83 4.22
C GLN A 118 10.63 1.67 4.71
N ILE A 119 10.01 0.70 5.35
CA ILE A 119 10.68 -0.53 5.79
C ILE A 119 11.24 -1.30 4.60
N ALA A 120 10.45 -1.47 3.53
CA ALA A 120 10.90 -2.11 2.30
C ALA A 120 12.09 -1.38 1.66
N GLU A 121 12.11 -0.05 1.70
CA GLU A 121 13.25 0.75 1.22
C GLU A 121 14.50 0.60 2.10
N ASN A 122 14.33 0.50 3.42
CA ASN A 122 15.44 0.24 4.33
C ASN A 122 16.06 -1.14 4.07
N ILE A 123 15.22 -2.16 3.93
CA ILE A 123 15.67 -3.51 3.57
C ILE A 123 16.38 -3.49 2.21
N LYS A 124 15.81 -2.80 1.21
CA LYS A 124 16.42 -2.65 -0.10
C LYS A 124 17.83 -2.07 0.00
N LYS A 125 18.02 -0.98 0.75
CA LYS A 125 19.34 -0.34 0.91
C LYS A 125 20.39 -1.29 1.49
N LEU A 126 20.00 -2.06 2.51
CA LEU A 126 20.89 -3.05 3.13
C LEU A 126 21.29 -4.15 2.14
N VAL A 127 20.30 -4.68 1.42
CA VAL A 127 20.54 -5.74 0.44
C VAL A 127 21.36 -5.23 -0.74
N ASP A 128 21.05 -4.06 -1.27
CA ASP A 128 21.72 -3.46 -2.43
C ASP A 128 23.18 -3.14 -2.13
N GLN A 129 23.50 -2.71 -0.92
CA GLN A 129 24.86 -2.43 -0.49
C GLN A 129 25.76 -3.66 -0.61
N GLU A 130 25.31 -4.82 -0.19
CA GLU A 130 26.08 -6.07 -0.25
C GLU A 130 26.05 -6.69 -1.65
N THR A 131 24.86 -6.73 -2.27
CA THR A 131 24.71 -7.35 -3.59
C THR A 131 25.37 -6.54 -4.71
N GLY A 132 25.60 -5.25 -4.50
CA GLY A 132 26.34 -4.37 -5.41
C GLY A 132 27.76 -4.87 -5.68
N GLU A 133 28.43 -5.45 -4.68
CA GLU A 133 29.77 -6.06 -4.86
C GLU A 133 29.74 -7.29 -5.77
N TRP A 134 28.58 -7.92 -5.91
CA TRP A 134 28.37 -9.08 -6.77
C TRP A 134 27.91 -8.69 -8.19
N GLY A 135 27.83 -7.38 -8.46
CA GLY A 135 27.34 -6.86 -9.74
C GLY A 135 25.83 -6.97 -9.94
N ILE A 136 25.06 -7.05 -8.85
CA ILE A 136 23.62 -7.15 -8.83
C ILE A 136 23.04 -5.84 -8.29
N ASP A 137 22.02 -5.31 -8.96
CA ASP A 137 21.26 -4.13 -8.54
C ASP A 137 19.85 -4.56 -8.10
N VAL A 138 19.53 -4.30 -6.83
CA VAL A 138 18.20 -4.58 -6.29
C VAL A 138 17.29 -3.40 -6.63
N THR A 139 16.39 -3.63 -7.59
CA THR A 139 15.47 -2.61 -8.07
C THR A 139 14.41 -2.27 -7.03
N ALA A 140 13.79 -3.28 -6.41
CA ALA A 140 12.78 -3.10 -5.38
C ALA A 140 12.65 -4.34 -4.49
N ILE A 141 12.23 -4.12 -3.24
CA ILE A 141 11.73 -5.16 -2.35
C ILE A 141 10.29 -4.83 -2.01
N LYS A 142 9.40 -5.83 -2.04
CA LYS A 142 7.98 -5.68 -1.71
C LYS A 142 7.60 -6.66 -0.62
N ILE A 143 7.15 -6.15 0.51
CA ILE A 143 6.53 -6.96 1.56
C ILE A 143 5.15 -7.36 1.05
N GLN A 144 4.85 -8.65 1.05
CA GLN A 144 3.57 -9.19 0.58
C GLN A 144 2.56 -9.22 1.73
N ASP A 145 2.77 -10.15 2.67
CA ASP A 145 1.86 -10.39 3.77
C ASP A 145 2.55 -10.25 5.12
N ILE A 146 1.80 -9.78 6.10
CA ILE A 146 2.20 -9.76 7.50
C ILE A 146 1.16 -10.58 8.27
N GLU A 147 1.57 -11.75 8.72
CA GLU A 147 0.71 -12.63 9.51
C GLU A 147 0.92 -12.40 11.00
N LEU A 148 -0.18 -12.20 11.70
CA LEU A 148 -0.23 -12.02 13.14
C LEU A 148 -0.85 -13.24 13.80
N PRO A 149 -0.52 -13.54 15.07
CA PRO A 149 -1.22 -14.55 15.87
C PRO A 149 -2.72 -14.28 15.93
N GLN A 150 -3.53 -15.35 15.92
CA GLN A 150 -4.99 -15.25 15.87
C GLN A 150 -5.60 -14.42 17.00
N ASP A 151 -5.06 -14.52 18.20
CA ASP A 151 -5.55 -13.77 19.36
C ASP A 151 -5.27 -12.27 19.21
N MET A 152 -4.13 -11.92 18.61
CA MET A 152 -3.80 -10.53 18.32
C MET A 152 -4.68 -9.97 17.20
N LYS A 153 -4.91 -10.74 16.12
CA LYS A 153 -5.87 -10.34 15.06
C LYS A 153 -7.25 -10.01 15.64
N ARG A 154 -7.74 -10.82 16.60
CA ARG A 154 -9.03 -10.60 17.27
C ARG A 154 -9.01 -9.35 18.15
N SER A 155 -7.92 -9.16 18.91
CA SER A 155 -7.76 -7.97 19.78
C SER A 155 -7.71 -6.69 18.95
N MET A 156 -6.90 -6.66 17.89
CA MET A 156 -6.80 -5.52 16.98
C MET A 156 -8.11 -5.23 16.25
N ALA A 157 -8.87 -6.27 15.86
CA ALA A 157 -10.18 -6.09 15.26
C ALA A 157 -11.15 -5.38 16.21
N LYS A 158 -11.20 -5.79 17.49
CA LYS A 158 -12.02 -5.12 18.52
C LYS A 158 -11.59 -3.68 18.76
N GLN A 159 -10.27 -3.44 18.82
CA GLN A 159 -9.74 -2.08 18.98
C GLN A 159 -10.09 -1.18 17.79
N ALA A 160 -9.94 -1.71 16.56
CA ALA A 160 -10.30 -0.99 15.35
C ALA A 160 -11.81 -0.69 15.27
N GLU A 161 -12.66 -1.61 15.71
CA GLU A 161 -14.10 -1.42 15.79
C GLU A 161 -14.47 -0.31 16.78
N ALA A 162 -13.90 -0.35 18.00
CA ALA A 162 -14.10 0.68 19.01
C ALA A 162 -13.62 2.06 18.56
N GLU A 163 -12.48 2.13 17.87
CA GLU A 163 -11.97 3.40 17.33
C GLU A 163 -12.84 3.93 16.18
N ARG A 164 -13.35 3.05 15.31
CA ARG A 164 -14.32 3.44 14.26
C ARG A 164 -15.61 3.98 14.88
N GLU A 165 -16.12 3.31 15.91
CA GLU A 165 -17.32 3.76 16.62
C GLU A 165 -17.09 5.12 17.31
N ARG A 166 -15.93 5.30 17.96
CA ARG A 166 -15.53 6.59 18.53
C ARG A 166 -15.49 7.70 17.49
N ARG A 167 -14.84 7.45 16.35
CA ARG A 167 -14.77 8.42 15.24
C ARG A 167 -16.14 8.72 14.66
N ALA A 168 -16.98 7.71 14.46
CA ALA A 168 -18.33 7.89 13.98
C ALA A 168 -19.16 8.80 14.91
N LYS A 169 -19.08 8.58 16.24
CA LYS A 169 -19.74 9.43 17.24
C LYS A 169 -19.25 10.89 17.18
N ILE A 170 -17.94 11.10 17.01
CA ILE A 170 -17.38 12.46 16.89
C ILE A 170 -17.89 13.14 15.62
N ILE A 171 -17.86 12.43 14.47
CA ILE A 171 -18.32 12.98 13.18
C ILE A 171 -19.81 13.30 13.23
N THR A 172 -20.63 12.41 13.83
CA THR A 172 -22.07 12.66 14.02
C THR A 172 -22.31 13.90 14.90
N ALA A 173 -21.65 14.00 16.03
CA ALA A 173 -21.78 15.16 16.91
C ALA A 173 -21.32 16.46 16.25
N GLN A 174 -20.24 16.43 15.48
CA GLN A 174 -19.79 17.60 14.70
C GLN A 174 -20.79 17.96 13.58
N GLY A 175 -21.36 16.95 12.93
CA GLY A 175 -22.43 17.12 11.95
C GLY A 175 -23.67 17.78 12.54
N GLU A 176 -24.13 17.30 13.69
CA GLU A 176 -25.27 17.88 14.43
C GLU A 176 -25.01 19.32 14.87
N LEU A 177 -23.79 19.59 15.40
CA LEU A 177 -23.38 20.96 15.75
C LEU A 177 -23.43 21.88 14.53
N THR A 178 -22.84 21.45 13.41
CA THR A 178 -22.81 22.24 12.18
C THR A 178 -24.22 22.44 11.63
N ALA A 179 -25.05 21.41 11.64
CA ALA A 179 -26.45 21.49 11.24
C ALA A 179 -27.23 22.48 12.12
N SER A 180 -27.07 22.41 13.46
CA SER A 180 -27.74 23.32 14.39
C SER A 180 -27.31 24.78 14.20
N VAL A 181 -26.01 25.03 13.97
CA VAL A 181 -25.51 26.38 13.67
C VAL A 181 -26.05 26.91 12.34
N ASN A 182 -26.12 26.06 11.32
CA ASN A 182 -26.68 26.43 10.02
C ASN A 182 -28.20 26.69 10.09
N LEU A 183 -28.92 25.86 10.86
CA LEU A 183 -30.34 26.08 11.12
C LEU A 183 -30.58 27.38 11.88
N LYS A 184 -29.76 27.68 12.90
CA LYS A 184 -29.82 28.98 13.61
C LYS A 184 -29.58 30.15 12.69
N LYS A 185 -28.56 30.08 11.84
CA LYS A 185 -28.29 31.15 10.81
C LYS A 185 -29.45 31.26 9.84
N ALA A 186 -29.99 30.15 9.36
CA ALA A 186 -31.14 30.16 8.47
C ALA A 186 -32.40 30.77 9.14
N ALA A 187 -32.66 30.43 10.42
CA ALA A 187 -33.77 30.99 11.20
C ALA A 187 -33.60 32.50 11.43
N LEU A 188 -32.39 32.98 11.73
CA LEU A 188 -32.11 34.39 11.87
C LEU A 188 -32.33 35.19 10.56
N ASN A 189 -31.94 34.62 9.42
CA ASN A 189 -32.19 35.22 8.10
C ASN A 189 -33.67 35.16 7.70
N LEU A 190 -34.45 34.22 8.22
CA LEU A 190 -35.88 34.06 7.97
C LEU A 190 -36.76 34.88 8.92
N ALA A 191 -36.23 35.31 10.09
CA ALA A 191 -36.95 36.12 11.05
C ALA A 191 -37.40 37.51 10.50
N SER A 192 -36.79 37.94 9.38
CA SER A 192 -37.16 39.21 8.69
C SER A 192 -38.27 39.05 7.63
N GLY A 193 -38.90 37.88 7.43
CA GLY A 193 -40.04 37.76 6.49
C GLY A 193 -40.36 36.37 5.96
N GLY A 194 -39.66 35.33 6.36
CA GLY A 194 -39.75 34.05 5.69
C GLY A 194 -40.38 32.84 6.43
N ILE A 195 -40.93 33.07 7.64
CA ILE A 195 -41.49 31.96 8.45
C ILE A 195 -42.68 31.27 7.75
N SER A 196 -43.44 31.99 6.97
CA SER A 196 -44.63 31.45 6.28
C SER A 196 -44.29 30.50 5.12
N VAL A 197 -43.18 30.70 4.43
CA VAL A 197 -42.81 29.86 3.26
C VAL A 197 -42.31 28.50 3.66
N ARG A 198 -41.55 28.39 4.75
CA ARG A 198 -40.96 27.11 5.19
C ARG A 198 -41.97 26.21 5.89
N THR A 199 -42.93 26.79 6.62
CA THR A 199 -44.07 26.01 7.17
C THR A 199 -44.94 25.46 6.05
N LEU A 200 -45.14 26.24 4.96
CA LEU A 200 -45.88 25.76 3.79
C LEU A 200 -45.11 24.65 3.04
N GLN A 201 -43.78 24.77 2.87
CA GLN A 201 -42.97 23.70 2.25
C GLN A 201 -42.94 22.43 3.08
N THR A 202 -42.92 22.54 4.41
CA THR A 202 -42.95 21.37 5.29
C THR A 202 -44.30 20.67 5.23
N ILE A 203 -45.37 21.42 5.15
CA ILE A 203 -46.75 20.88 4.97
C ILE A 203 -46.89 20.21 3.60
N GLU A 204 -46.34 20.82 2.56
CA GLU A 204 -46.35 20.26 1.20
C GLU A 204 -45.55 18.94 1.09
N SER A 205 -44.40 18.84 1.75
CA SER A 205 -43.57 17.61 1.78
C SER A 205 -44.22 16.48 2.61
N MET A 206 -45.09 16.80 3.54
CA MET A 206 -45.81 15.81 4.36
C MET A 206 -47.05 15.20 3.65
N ASN A 207 -47.54 15.84 2.59
CA ASN A 207 -48.79 15.45 1.91
C ASN A 207 -48.59 14.36 0.84
N THR A 208 -47.49 13.66 0.80
CA THR A 208 -47.16 12.70 -0.27
C THR A 208 -47.69 11.26 -0.01
N LYS A 209 -48.42 11.00 1.10
CA LYS A 209 -49.05 9.68 1.35
C LYS A 209 -50.51 9.86 1.79
N ALA A 210 -51.40 9.46 0.90
CA ALA A 210 -52.83 9.39 1.19
C ALA A 210 -53.08 8.43 2.37
N GLY A 211 -53.61 8.93 3.49
CA GLY A 211 -54.10 8.13 4.62
C GLY A 211 -53.59 8.52 6.01
N ASN A 212 -52.76 9.53 6.18
CA ASN A 212 -52.31 9.96 7.53
C ASN A 212 -53.03 11.25 7.95
N THR A 213 -53.70 11.19 9.10
CA THR A 213 -54.22 12.39 9.77
C THR A 213 -53.08 13.02 10.58
N VAL A 214 -52.66 14.19 10.18
CA VAL A 214 -51.59 14.94 10.90
C VAL A 214 -52.28 16.01 11.76
N VAL A 215 -52.13 15.91 13.06
CA VAL A 215 -52.65 16.91 14.01
C VAL A 215 -51.55 17.95 14.27
N PHE A 216 -51.77 19.16 13.81
CA PHE A 216 -50.87 20.29 14.09
C PHE A 216 -51.33 21.07 15.32
N ALA A 217 -50.52 21.12 16.34
CA ALA A 217 -50.63 22.14 17.39
C ALA A 217 -49.98 23.43 16.91
N LEU A 218 -50.78 24.39 16.49
CA LEU A 218 -50.28 25.71 16.12
C LEU A 218 -50.01 26.54 17.39
N PRO A 219 -48.81 27.11 17.58
CA PRO A 219 -48.57 28.10 18.64
C PRO A 219 -49.55 29.25 18.57
N SER A 220 -50.04 29.72 19.69
CA SER A 220 -51.05 30.79 19.81
C SER A 220 -50.67 32.09 19.12
N GLU A 221 -49.36 32.37 18.95
CA GLU A 221 -48.84 33.55 18.29
C GLU A 221 -49.12 33.59 16.79
N ILE A 222 -49.21 32.44 16.13
CA ILE A 222 -49.59 32.36 14.69
C ILE A 222 -51.06 32.63 14.50
N MET A 223 -51.89 32.24 15.44
CA MET A 223 -53.34 32.51 15.41
C MET A 223 -53.69 34.00 15.56
N GLU A 224 -52.89 34.75 16.36
CA GLU A 224 -53.08 36.20 16.49
C GLU A 224 -52.69 36.94 15.20
N GLY A 225 -51.70 36.49 14.45
CA GLY A 225 -51.32 37.00 13.14
C GLY A 225 -52.44 36.85 12.10
N PHE A 226 -53.08 35.70 12.06
CA PHE A 226 -54.21 35.44 11.19
C PHE A 226 -55.47 36.26 11.56
N LYS A 227 -55.75 36.46 12.84
CA LYS A 227 -56.89 37.32 13.29
C LYS A 227 -56.69 38.79 12.87
N LYS A 228 -55.46 39.28 12.87
CA LYS A 228 -55.17 40.66 12.40
C LYS A 228 -55.37 40.83 10.89
N LEU A 229 -55.12 39.80 10.10
CA LEU A 229 -55.29 39.82 8.64
C LEU A 229 -56.80 39.78 8.23
N ILE A 230 -57.62 39.03 8.92
CA ILE A 230 -59.07 38.88 8.65
C ILE A 230 -59.85 40.12 9.10
N ARG A 231 -59.34 40.90 10.06
CA ARG A 231 -60.03 42.12 10.57
C ARG A 231 -59.71 43.39 9.75
N LYS A 232 -58.94 43.29 8.68
CA LYS A 232 -58.55 44.38 7.80
C LYS A 232 -59.23 44.32 6.40
N ARG A 233 -60.28 43.54 6.26
CA ARG A 233 -61.16 43.50 5.11
C ARG A 233 -62.57 44.02 5.46
#